data_43890df36c5f168b835601b43e1aa9f1
#
_entry.id   43890df36c5f168b835601b43e1aa9f1
#
_cell.length_a   1.000
_cell.length_b   1.000
_cell.length_c   1.000
_cell.angle_alpha   90.00
_cell.angle_beta   90.00
_cell.angle_gamma   90.00
#
_symmetry.space_group_name_H-M   'P 1'
#
loop_
_entity.id
_entity.type
_entity.pdbx_description
1 polymer ?
#
loop_
_entity_poly.entity_id
_entity_poly.type
_entity_poly.pdbx_seq_one_letter_code
_entity_poly.pdbx_strand_id
1 'polypeptide(L)'
;MQFVKPDVATYVMGQAASMGSFLAQAGKKGKRFVLPESRTMIHRVSSGTPGTRGSGHVQELQFEDAVRAMEESKRLNKRLTELYVRHNTAGKTYEELFETMKFDTFLSAEEAVAFGLADKVVQSRQ
;
A
#
# COMPACT_ATOMS: atom_id res chain seq x y z
N MET A 1 -14.67 0.51 -0.35
CA MET A 1 -14.94 0.03 -1.70
C MET A 1 -15.75 -1.27 -1.69
N GLN A 2 -15.42 -2.23 -0.85
CA GLN A 2 -16.10 -3.55 -0.82
C GLN A 2 -17.53 -3.51 -0.24
N PHE A 3 -17.88 -2.45 0.46
CA PHE A 3 -19.22 -2.30 1.07
C PHE A 3 -20.29 -1.84 0.08
N VAL A 4 -19.90 -1.07 -0.94
CA VAL A 4 -20.86 -0.52 -1.91
C VAL A 4 -21.23 -1.55 -2.98
N LYS A 5 -22.48 -1.50 -3.47
CA LYS A 5 -22.97 -2.43 -4.49
C LYS A 5 -22.31 -2.24 -5.87
N PRO A 6 -22.14 -0.99 -6.37
CA PRO A 6 -21.47 -0.77 -7.65
C PRO A 6 -19.98 -1.16 -7.59
N ASP A 7 -19.46 -1.66 -8.71
CA ASP A 7 -18.03 -1.88 -8.87
C ASP A 7 -17.27 -0.55 -8.81
N VAL A 8 -16.19 -0.50 -8.05
CA VAL A 8 -15.32 0.68 -7.95
C VAL A 8 -14.11 0.46 -8.85
N ALA A 9 -13.98 1.28 -9.89
CA ALA A 9 -12.77 1.35 -10.69
C ALA A 9 -11.78 2.33 -10.07
N THR A 10 -10.49 2.05 -10.19
CA THR A 10 -9.42 2.93 -9.72
C THR A 10 -8.49 3.31 -10.87
N TYR A 11 -8.02 4.56 -10.84
CA TYR A 11 -7.08 5.09 -11.83
C TYR A 11 -5.92 5.78 -11.10
N VAL A 12 -4.71 5.30 -11.30
CA VAL A 12 -3.50 5.97 -10.82
C VAL A 12 -3.02 6.88 -11.95
N MET A 13 -3.17 8.19 -11.77
CA MET A 13 -2.86 9.19 -12.81
C MET A 13 -1.49 9.84 -12.63
N GLY A 14 -0.91 9.76 -11.45
CA GLY A 14 0.42 10.28 -11.13
C GLY A 14 1.12 9.33 -10.18
N GLN A 15 0.94 9.52 -8.89
CA GLN A 15 1.57 8.68 -7.88
C GLN A 15 0.53 8.11 -6.91
N ALA A 16 0.60 6.82 -6.66
CA ALA A 16 -0.11 6.15 -5.59
C ALA A 16 0.90 5.55 -4.61
N ALA A 17 1.10 6.20 -3.49
CA ALA A 17 2.09 5.80 -2.50
C ALA A 17 1.44 5.39 -1.18
N SER A 18 2.05 4.40 -0.50
CA SER A 18 1.63 3.97 0.83
C SER A 18 0.14 3.60 0.86
N MET A 19 -0.67 4.26 1.67
CA MET A 19 -2.11 4.01 1.75
C MET A 19 -2.85 4.36 0.44
N GLY A 20 -2.31 5.28 -0.37
CA GLY A 20 -2.80 5.56 -1.72
C GLY A 20 -2.66 4.35 -2.64
N SER A 21 -1.54 3.63 -2.57
CA SER A 21 -1.35 2.38 -3.33
C SER A 21 -2.30 1.28 -2.87
N PHE A 22 -2.55 1.22 -1.57
CA PHE A 22 -3.51 0.28 -1.00
C PHE A 22 -4.94 0.55 -1.53
N LEU A 23 -5.37 1.81 -1.53
CA LEU A 23 -6.68 2.19 -2.07
C LEU A 23 -6.78 1.90 -3.58
N ALA A 24 -5.72 2.20 -4.34
CA ALA A 24 -5.69 1.93 -5.77
C ALA A 24 -5.91 0.44 -6.08
N GLN A 25 -5.19 -0.45 -5.37
CA GLN A 25 -5.32 -1.88 -5.60
C GLN A 25 -6.63 -2.49 -5.06
N ALA A 26 -7.31 -1.81 -4.13
CA ALA A 26 -8.56 -2.27 -3.54
C ALA A 26 -9.78 -2.08 -4.45
N GLY A 27 -9.61 -1.52 -5.62
CA GLY A 27 -10.63 -1.46 -6.66
C GLY A 27 -11.05 -2.86 -7.14
N LYS A 28 -12.12 -2.91 -7.91
CA LYS A 28 -12.62 -4.17 -8.49
C LYS A 28 -11.54 -4.79 -9.37
N LYS A 29 -11.23 -6.06 -9.17
CA LYS A 29 -10.33 -6.81 -10.05
C LYS A 29 -10.79 -6.72 -11.52
N GLY A 30 -9.87 -6.38 -12.42
CA GLY A 30 -10.15 -6.07 -13.82
C GLY A 30 -10.48 -4.59 -14.09
N LYS A 31 -10.66 -3.78 -13.04
CA LYS A 31 -10.99 -2.34 -13.15
C LYS A 31 -10.01 -1.44 -12.40
N ARG A 32 -8.76 -1.88 -12.27
CA ARG A 32 -7.68 -1.11 -11.61
C ARG A 32 -6.68 -0.69 -12.67
N PHE A 33 -6.66 0.59 -12.98
CA PHE A 33 -5.93 1.16 -14.10
C PHE A 33 -4.79 2.05 -13.63
N VAL A 34 -3.70 2.06 -14.37
CA VAL A 34 -2.55 2.95 -14.15
C VAL A 34 -2.19 3.64 -15.45
N LEU A 35 -1.81 4.91 -15.39
CA LEU A 35 -1.30 5.64 -16.55
C LEU A 35 0.19 5.32 -16.78
N PRO A 36 0.72 5.44 -18.01
CA PRO A 36 2.09 5.01 -18.36
C PRO A 36 3.18 5.58 -17.47
N GLU A 37 3.09 6.87 -17.13
CA GLU A 37 4.09 7.58 -16.32
C GLU A 37 3.75 7.57 -14.82
N SER A 38 2.74 6.81 -14.41
CA SER A 38 2.38 6.72 -13.00
C SER A 38 3.37 5.88 -12.20
N ARG A 39 3.46 6.18 -10.91
CA ARG A 39 4.32 5.44 -9.97
C ARG A 39 3.47 4.89 -8.82
N THR A 40 3.76 3.68 -8.46
CA THR A 40 3.14 3.03 -7.30
C THR A 40 4.22 2.71 -6.28
N MET A 41 4.01 3.09 -5.03
CA MET A 41 4.94 2.78 -3.94
C MET A 41 4.23 2.02 -2.83
N ILE A 42 4.79 0.89 -2.48
CA ILE A 42 4.32 0.07 -1.36
C ILE A 42 5.39 -0.01 -0.28
N HIS A 43 4.96 0.06 0.96
CA HIS A 43 5.80 -0.15 2.13
C HIS A 43 4.94 -0.56 3.33
N ARG A 44 5.58 -1.11 4.34
CA ARG A 44 4.92 -1.42 5.60
C ARG A 44 4.66 -0.16 6.43
N VAL A 45 3.75 -0.25 7.36
CA VAL A 45 3.55 0.78 8.38
C VAL A 45 4.83 0.90 9.20
N SER A 46 5.47 2.06 9.16
CA SER A 46 6.54 2.37 10.08
C SER A 46 5.95 2.83 11.40
N SER A 47 6.40 2.26 12.50
CA SER A 47 6.18 2.85 13.81
C SER A 47 7.06 4.10 13.89
N GLY A 48 6.53 5.24 13.44
CA GLY A 48 7.12 6.51 13.82
C GLY A 48 7.09 6.59 15.33
N THR A 49 8.22 6.79 15.96
CA THR A 49 8.24 7.17 17.38
C THR A 49 7.33 8.37 17.53
N PRO A 50 6.27 8.32 18.35
CA PRO A 50 5.51 9.52 18.62
C PRO A 50 6.47 10.59 19.13
N GLY A 51 6.61 11.71 18.40
CA GLY A 51 7.52 12.77 18.77
C GLY A 51 8.48 13.25 17.67
N THR A 52 8.70 12.52 16.59
CA THR A 52 9.65 12.92 15.53
C THR A 52 9.02 13.71 14.38
N ARG A 53 7.75 14.03 14.43
CA ARG A 53 7.13 14.98 13.49
C ARG A 53 6.87 16.34 14.17
N GLY A 54 7.85 17.21 14.11
CA GLY A 54 7.60 18.65 13.99
C GLY A 54 7.13 19.42 15.21
N SER A 55 7.20 18.92 16.43
CA SER A 55 7.09 19.75 17.62
C SER A 55 8.26 19.44 18.56
N GLY A 56 9.02 20.46 18.92
CA GLY A 56 10.22 20.36 19.74
C GLY A 56 9.98 19.95 21.21
N HIS A 57 9.01 19.12 21.46
CA HIS A 57 8.76 18.49 22.73
C HIS A 57 9.01 17.00 22.56
N VAL A 58 10.18 16.56 22.96
CA VAL A 58 10.48 15.15 23.19
C VAL A 58 9.65 14.71 24.39
N GLN A 59 8.48 14.12 24.14
CA GLN A 59 7.80 13.34 25.17
C GLN A 59 8.65 12.09 25.38
N GLU A 60 9.22 11.94 26.55
CA GLU A 60 9.75 10.65 27.00
C GLU A 60 8.62 9.63 26.93
N LEU A 61 8.63 8.80 25.88
CA LEU A 61 7.77 7.63 25.83
C LEU A 61 8.24 6.69 26.95
N GLN A 62 7.35 6.36 27.83
CA GLN A 62 7.60 5.28 28.78
C GLN A 62 7.83 4.00 27.98
N PHE A 63 8.72 3.15 28.47
CA PHE A 63 9.10 1.89 27.81
C PHE A 63 7.87 1.04 27.43
N GLU A 64 6.87 0.99 28.29
CA GLU A 64 5.63 0.25 28.05
C GLU A 64 4.83 0.81 26.86
N ASP A 65 4.81 2.12 26.66
CA ASP A 65 4.14 2.74 25.51
C ASP A 65 4.86 2.42 24.22
N ALA A 66 6.19 2.39 24.22
CA ALA A 66 6.99 1.98 23.07
C ALA A 66 6.74 0.52 22.68
N VAL A 67 6.64 -0.39 23.68
CA VAL A 67 6.31 -1.80 23.45
C VAL A 67 4.92 -1.94 22.85
N ARG A 68 3.91 -1.24 23.37
CA ARG A 68 2.54 -1.26 22.84
C ARG A 68 2.46 -0.73 21.42
N ALA A 69 3.16 0.36 21.13
CA ALA A 69 3.24 0.93 19.78
C ALA A 69 3.86 -0.05 18.78
N MET A 70 4.91 -0.77 19.20
CA MET A 70 5.55 -1.80 18.38
C MET A 70 4.61 -2.99 18.12
N GLU A 71 3.90 -3.46 19.13
CA GLU A 71 2.93 -4.54 18.97
C GLU A 71 1.79 -4.16 18.03
N GLU A 72 1.27 -2.94 18.14
CA GLU A 72 0.24 -2.43 17.24
C GLU A 72 0.76 -2.33 15.80
N SER A 73 1.97 -1.83 15.60
CA SER A 73 2.60 -1.78 14.27
C SER A 73 2.74 -3.17 13.65
N LYS A 74 3.09 -4.18 14.45
CA LYS A 74 3.15 -5.57 13.98
C LYS A 74 1.78 -6.08 13.53
N ARG A 75 0.72 -5.80 14.30
CA ARG A 75 -0.66 -6.18 13.96
C ARG A 75 -1.12 -5.50 12.68
N LEU A 76 -0.87 -4.19 12.55
CA LEU A 76 -1.22 -3.42 11.37
C LEU A 76 -0.47 -3.91 10.12
N ASN A 77 0.83 -4.19 10.23
CA ASN A 77 1.64 -4.72 9.13
C ASN A 77 1.14 -6.10 8.67
N LYS A 78 0.83 -6.98 9.62
CA LYS A 78 0.24 -8.28 9.31
C LYS A 78 -1.08 -8.11 8.56
N ARG A 79 -1.98 -7.31 9.10
CA ARG A 79 -3.30 -7.09 8.50
C ARG A 79 -3.21 -6.43 7.12
N LEU A 80 -2.35 -5.44 6.98
CA LEU A 80 -2.12 -4.77 5.71
C LEU A 80 -1.60 -5.75 4.66
N THR A 81 -0.61 -6.57 5.00
CA THR A 81 -0.06 -7.59 4.09
C THR A 81 -1.12 -8.59 3.66
N GLU A 82 -1.95 -9.08 4.58
CA GLU A 82 -3.07 -9.98 4.27
C GLU A 82 -4.06 -9.35 3.28
N LEU A 83 -4.34 -8.07 3.42
CA LEU A 83 -5.22 -7.33 2.51
C LEU A 83 -4.59 -7.14 1.12
N TYR A 84 -3.28 -6.88 1.06
CA TYR A 84 -2.55 -6.84 -0.21
C TYR A 84 -2.59 -8.21 -0.92
N VAL A 85 -2.42 -9.30 -0.20
CA VAL A 85 -2.56 -10.66 -0.75
C VAL A 85 -3.95 -10.86 -1.34
N ARG A 86 -4.99 -10.47 -0.60
CA ARG A 86 -6.39 -10.61 -1.04
C ARG A 86 -6.68 -9.93 -2.37
N HIS A 87 -6.12 -8.75 -2.57
CA HIS A 87 -6.36 -7.94 -3.78
C HIS A 87 -5.34 -8.19 -4.89
N ASN A 88 -4.24 -8.90 -4.61
CA ASN A 88 -3.22 -9.19 -5.61
C ASN A 88 -3.75 -10.10 -6.71
N THR A 89 -3.40 -9.81 -7.96
CA THR A 89 -3.81 -10.58 -9.14
C THR A 89 -2.67 -11.35 -9.81
N ALA A 90 -1.45 -11.25 -9.28
CA ALA A 90 -0.27 -11.98 -9.77
C ALA A 90 0.07 -13.23 -8.94
N GLY A 91 -0.77 -13.57 -7.96
CA GLY A 91 -0.55 -14.74 -7.10
C GLY A 91 0.59 -14.57 -6.10
N LYS A 92 0.93 -13.33 -5.73
CA LYS A 92 1.97 -13.07 -4.73
C LYS A 92 1.58 -13.63 -3.37
N THR A 93 2.52 -14.32 -2.74
CA THR A 93 2.32 -14.88 -1.40
C THR A 93 2.45 -13.80 -0.32
N TYR A 94 1.99 -14.12 0.89
CA TYR A 94 2.18 -13.25 2.05
C TYR A 94 3.66 -12.93 2.28
N GLU A 95 4.53 -13.93 2.21
CA GLU A 95 5.97 -13.79 2.43
C GLU A 95 6.61 -12.87 1.38
N GLU A 96 6.26 -13.04 0.11
CA GLU A 96 6.77 -12.18 -0.98
C GLU A 96 6.36 -10.72 -0.78
N LEU A 97 5.10 -10.46 -0.45
CA LEU A 97 4.60 -9.12 -0.20
C LEU A 97 5.19 -8.52 1.07
N PHE A 98 5.27 -9.30 2.14
CA PHE A 98 5.86 -8.87 3.40
C PHE A 98 7.32 -8.46 3.24
N GLU A 99 8.12 -9.26 2.51
CA GLU A 99 9.52 -8.95 2.21
C GLU A 99 9.65 -7.71 1.30
N THR A 100 8.83 -7.61 0.27
CA THR A 100 8.84 -6.45 -0.65
C THR A 100 8.50 -5.15 0.07
N MET A 101 7.56 -5.18 1.02
CA MET A 101 7.13 -4.01 1.77
C MET A 101 8.05 -3.62 2.93
N LYS A 102 9.11 -4.37 3.20
CA LYS A 102 10.11 -3.99 4.23
C LYS A 102 10.75 -2.64 3.93
N PHE A 103 10.93 -2.33 2.67
CA PHE A 103 11.51 -1.09 2.18
C PHE A 103 10.51 -0.37 1.28
N ASP A 104 10.71 0.92 1.09
CA ASP A 104 9.94 1.68 0.12
C ASP A 104 10.22 1.12 -1.28
N THR A 105 9.24 0.42 -1.84
CA THR A 105 9.37 -0.21 -3.16
C THR A 105 8.56 0.57 -4.17
N PHE A 106 9.26 1.18 -5.11
CA PHE A 106 8.68 1.97 -6.20
C PHE A 106 8.52 1.11 -7.45
N LEU A 107 7.34 1.14 -8.03
CA LEU A 107 6.98 0.38 -9.23
C LEU A 107 6.54 1.33 -10.34
N SER A 108 6.98 1.06 -11.57
CA SER A 108 6.42 1.69 -12.77
C SER A 108 5.00 1.19 -13.02
N ALA A 109 4.32 1.75 -14.02
CA ALA A 109 2.99 1.30 -14.41
C ALA A 109 2.99 -0.18 -14.80
N GLU A 110 3.93 -0.59 -15.63
CA GLU A 110 4.09 -1.97 -16.10
C GLU A 110 4.48 -2.91 -14.97
N GLU A 111 5.38 -2.49 -14.10
CA GLU A 111 5.80 -3.25 -12.91
C GLU A 111 4.62 -3.44 -11.93
N ALA A 112 3.78 -2.42 -11.74
CA ALA A 112 2.61 -2.50 -10.87
C ALA A 112 1.59 -3.53 -11.40
N VAL A 113 1.40 -3.60 -12.72
CA VAL A 113 0.55 -4.63 -13.35
C VAL A 113 1.18 -6.01 -13.20
N ALA A 114 2.46 -6.16 -13.52
CA ALA A 114 3.18 -7.44 -13.41
C ALA A 114 3.22 -7.95 -11.96
N PHE A 115 3.33 -7.05 -10.99
CA PHE A 115 3.30 -7.39 -9.58
C PHE A 115 1.89 -7.72 -9.04
N GLY A 116 0.84 -7.38 -9.80
CA GLY A 116 -0.55 -7.68 -9.45
C GLY A 116 -1.26 -6.62 -8.59
N LEU A 117 -0.73 -5.40 -8.56
CA LEU A 117 -1.33 -4.26 -7.86
C LEU A 117 -2.32 -3.50 -8.75
N ALA A 118 -2.22 -3.64 -10.05
CA ALA A 118 -3.11 -3.06 -11.05
C ALA A 118 -3.44 -4.11 -12.11
N ASP A 119 -4.42 -3.81 -12.97
CA ASP A 119 -4.87 -4.76 -13.98
C ASP A 119 -4.44 -4.34 -15.40
N LYS A 120 -4.36 -3.03 -15.66
CA LYS A 120 -4.04 -2.55 -16.99
C LYS A 120 -3.36 -1.17 -16.99
N VAL A 121 -2.35 -1.02 -17.85
CA VAL A 121 -1.82 0.29 -18.21
C VAL A 121 -2.74 0.90 -19.28
N VAL A 122 -3.28 2.09 -19.02
CA VAL A 122 -4.13 2.81 -19.96
C VAL A 122 -3.25 3.72 -20.81
N GLN A 123 -2.91 3.25 -21.99
CA GLN A 123 -2.26 4.07 -23.02
C GLN A 123 -3.33 4.92 -23.70
N SER A 124 -3.12 6.18 -23.89
CA SER A 124 -3.98 7.23 -24.48
C SER A 124 -5.37 6.83 -25.05
N ARG A 125 -6.30 7.76 -25.01
CA ARG A 125 -7.50 7.67 -25.84
C ARG A 125 -7.09 7.70 -27.32
N GLN A 126 -7.30 6.61 -28.00
CA GLN A 126 -7.39 6.65 -29.45
C GLN A 126 -8.78 7.08 -29.84
#